data_5bc5707e3315721f050a09ac80d972eb
#
_entry.id   5bc5707e3315721f050a09ac80d972eb
#
_cell.length_a   1.000
_cell.length_b   1.000
_cell.length_c   1.000
_cell.angle_alpha   90.00
_cell.angle_beta   90.00
_cell.angle_gamma   90.00
#
_symmetry.space_group_name_H-M   'P 1'
#
loop_
_entity.id
_entity.type
_entity.pdbx_description
1 polymer ?
#
loop_
_entity_poly.entity_id
_entity_poly.type
_entity_poly.pdbx_seq_one_letter_code
_entity_poly.pdbx_strand_id
1 'polypeptide(L)'
;MTAQTTSLEKIIVLDFGSQYNQLITRRIREFGVFSELLHNDITAEEIKAHGNVKGIIFSGGPHSVYAEDAFTVDPAIFELGIPVLGICYGMQLTTHLFGGKVESSTTREYGSAKVDVFNTTSGIFKGLAEEEEVLMSHGDRITAIPEGFSVTASNAHTPFAAFEN
;
A
#
# COMPACT_ATOMS: atom_id res chain seq x y z
N MET A 1 -20.46 -6.78 -36.14
CA MET A 1 -19.36 -5.98 -35.57
C MET A 1 -19.64 -5.87 -34.08
N THR A 2 -19.03 -6.76 -33.29
CA THR A 2 -19.11 -6.70 -31.84
C THR A 2 -18.13 -5.63 -31.36
N ALA A 3 -18.69 -4.51 -30.87
CA ALA A 3 -17.87 -3.51 -30.19
C ALA A 3 -17.15 -4.20 -29.01
N GLN A 4 -15.84 -4.35 -29.12
CA GLN A 4 -15.02 -4.68 -27.95
C GLN A 4 -15.14 -3.48 -27.00
N THR A 5 -15.94 -3.66 -25.96
CA THR A 5 -15.94 -2.75 -24.82
C THR A 5 -14.58 -2.92 -24.15
N THR A 6 -13.59 -2.13 -24.57
CA THR A 6 -12.32 -2.04 -23.85
C THR A 6 -12.65 -1.56 -22.45
N SER A 7 -12.62 -2.47 -21.48
CA SER A 7 -12.75 -2.13 -20.07
C SER A 7 -11.65 -1.11 -19.73
N LEU A 8 -12.03 0.00 -19.09
CA LEU A 8 -11.07 1.04 -18.68
C LEU A 8 -10.02 0.44 -17.76
N GLU A 9 -8.77 0.82 -17.98
CA GLU A 9 -7.69 0.53 -17.03
C GLU A 9 -8.00 1.15 -15.69
N LYS A 10 -7.78 0.41 -14.63
CA LYS A 10 -8.17 0.85 -13.29
C LYS A 10 -7.18 0.46 -12.20
N ILE A 11 -7.19 1.24 -11.14
CA ILE A 11 -6.57 0.92 -9.86
C ILE A 11 -7.69 0.57 -8.87
N ILE A 12 -7.54 -0.54 -8.18
CA ILE A 12 -8.42 -0.93 -7.06
C ILE A 12 -7.76 -0.44 -5.76
N VAL A 13 -8.55 0.22 -4.91
CA VAL A 13 -8.16 0.59 -3.56
C VAL A 13 -8.95 -0.26 -2.58
N LEU A 14 -8.29 -1.02 -1.72
CA LEU A 14 -8.92 -1.81 -0.68
C LEU A 14 -9.03 -1.00 0.61
N ASP A 15 -10.22 -1.01 1.20
CA ASP A 15 -10.57 -0.25 2.40
C ASP A 15 -10.26 -1.04 3.67
N PHE A 16 -9.30 -0.55 4.45
CA PHE A 16 -8.96 -1.08 5.78
C PHE A 16 -9.40 -0.12 6.92
N GLY A 17 -10.40 0.72 6.66
CA GLY A 17 -10.95 1.65 7.66
C GLY A 17 -10.23 2.99 7.75
N SER A 18 -9.43 3.38 6.76
CA SER A 18 -8.78 4.69 6.72
C SER A 18 -9.77 5.81 6.43
N GLN A 19 -9.58 6.96 7.08
CA GLN A 19 -10.29 8.20 6.73
C GLN A 19 -9.89 8.74 5.35
N TYR A 20 -8.77 8.27 4.79
CA TYR A 20 -8.17 8.78 3.55
C TYR A 20 -8.48 7.94 2.31
N ASN A 21 -9.28 6.87 2.41
CA ASN A 21 -9.59 5.98 1.28
C ASN A 21 -10.16 6.71 0.08
N GLN A 22 -11.14 7.58 0.32
CA GLN A 22 -11.74 8.37 -0.75
C GLN A 22 -10.76 9.41 -1.32
N LEU A 23 -9.86 9.95 -0.49
CA LEU A 23 -8.82 10.86 -0.95
C LEU A 23 -7.83 10.14 -1.86
N ILE A 24 -7.38 8.93 -1.51
CA ILE A 24 -6.51 8.11 -2.36
C ILE A 24 -7.18 7.87 -3.71
N THR A 25 -8.43 7.40 -3.69
CA THR A 25 -9.21 7.14 -4.90
C THR A 25 -9.35 8.39 -5.77
N ARG A 26 -9.63 9.53 -5.14
CA ARG A 26 -9.73 10.82 -5.84
C ARG A 26 -8.40 11.24 -6.46
N ARG A 27 -7.28 11.11 -5.73
CA ARG A 27 -5.95 11.48 -6.25
C ARG A 27 -5.58 10.67 -7.48
N ILE A 28 -5.87 9.37 -7.50
CA ILE A 28 -5.66 8.53 -8.67
C ILE A 28 -6.45 9.08 -9.87
N ARG A 29 -7.72 9.47 -9.66
CA ARG A 29 -8.57 10.03 -10.72
C ARG A 29 -8.09 11.40 -11.22
N GLU A 30 -7.49 12.22 -10.36
CA GLU A 30 -6.88 13.50 -10.74
C GLU A 30 -5.72 13.32 -11.73
N PHE A 31 -5.07 12.15 -11.72
CA PHE A 31 -4.07 11.75 -12.75
C PHE A 31 -4.69 11.10 -13.99
N GLY A 32 -6.00 11.13 -14.14
CA GLY A 32 -6.70 10.57 -15.31
C GLY A 32 -6.82 9.05 -15.31
N VAL A 33 -6.56 8.40 -14.19
CA VAL A 33 -6.69 6.94 -14.03
C VAL A 33 -7.99 6.62 -13.29
N PHE A 34 -8.76 5.68 -13.81
CA PHE A 34 -9.98 5.23 -13.14
C PHE A 34 -9.62 4.43 -11.87
N SER A 35 -10.37 4.61 -10.81
CA SER A 35 -10.16 3.90 -9.55
C SER A 35 -11.47 3.51 -8.89
N GLU A 36 -11.46 2.36 -8.23
CA GLU A 36 -12.58 1.83 -7.46
C GLU A 36 -12.14 1.60 -6.01
N LEU A 37 -13.00 1.97 -5.06
CA LEU A 37 -12.84 1.65 -3.66
C LEU A 37 -13.67 0.41 -3.36
N LEU A 38 -13.03 -0.67 -2.91
CA LEU A 38 -13.65 -1.95 -2.61
C LEU A 38 -13.34 -2.35 -1.16
N HIS A 39 -14.13 -3.27 -0.65
CA HIS A 39 -13.93 -3.80 0.69
C HIS A 39 -12.68 -4.70 0.76
N ASN A 40 -12.03 -4.77 1.92
CA ASN A 40 -10.78 -5.54 2.09
C ASN A 40 -10.97 -7.06 1.98
N ASP A 41 -12.19 -7.58 2.15
CA ASP A 41 -12.53 -9.01 2.10
C ASP A 41 -12.78 -9.53 0.67
N ILE A 42 -12.63 -8.67 -0.35
CA ILE A 42 -12.74 -9.10 -1.74
C ILE A 42 -11.71 -10.18 -2.07
N THR A 43 -12.14 -11.20 -2.80
CA THR A 43 -11.29 -12.30 -3.23
C THR A 43 -10.48 -11.97 -4.49
N ALA A 44 -9.40 -12.70 -4.72
CA ALA A 44 -8.60 -12.58 -5.95
C ALA A 44 -9.44 -12.85 -7.20
N GLU A 45 -10.38 -13.80 -7.15
CA GLU A 45 -11.27 -14.11 -8.28
C GLU A 45 -12.23 -12.95 -8.59
N GLU A 46 -12.75 -12.29 -7.57
CA GLU A 46 -13.59 -11.11 -7.75
C GLU A 46 -12.79 -9.95 -8.35
N ILE A 47 -11.54 -9.73 -7.91
CA ILE A 47 -10.65 -8.73 -8.52
C ILE A 47 -10.41 -9.03 -10.00
N LYS A 48 -10.18 -10.29 -10.38
CA LYS A 48 -10.08 -10.69 -11.79
C LYS A 48 -11.34 -10.35 -12.57
N ALA A 49 -12.51 -10.56 -11.97
CA ALA A 49 -13.80 -10.29 -12.60
C ALA A 49 -14.03 -8.79 -12.87
N HIS A 50 -13.41 -7.89 -12.10
CA HIS A 50 -13.43 -6.45 -12.38
C HIS A 50 -12.76 -6.08 -13.71
N GLY A 51 -11.87 -6.92 -14.22
CA GLY A 51 -11.19 -6.76 -15.52
C GLY A 51 -10.29 -5.54 -15.60
N ASN A 52 -9.22 -5.66 -16.37
CA ASN A 52 -8.27 -4.59 -16.69
C ASN A 52 -7.70 -3.81 -15.48
N VAL A 53 -7.51 -4.51 -14.35
CA VAL A 53 -6.88 -3.97 -13.14
C VAL A 53 -5.37 -3.86 -13.36
N LYS A 54 -4.79 -2.68 -13.16
CA LYS A 54 -3.37 -2.37 -13.38
C LYS A 54 -2.58 -2.21 -12.10
N GLY A 55 -3.25 -2.05 -10.98
CA GLY A 55 -2.62 -1.95 -9.67
C GLY A 55 -3.66 -2.08 -8.56
N ILE A 56 -3.19 -2.47 -7.40
CA ILE A 56 -4.01 -2.61 -6.20
C ILE A 56 -3.33 -1.79 -5.10
N ILE A 57 -4.11 -0.99 -4.38
CA ILE A 57 -3.62 -0.23 -3.22
C ILE A 57 -4.30 -0.75 -1.97
N PHE A 58 -3.53 -1.16 -1.00
CA PHE A 58 -3.98 -1.44 0.35
C PHE A 58 -3.89 -0.15 1.16
N SER A 59 -5.02 0.38 1.58
CA SER A 59 -5.07 1.63 2.32
C SER A 59 -4.49 1.52 3.73
N GLY A 60 -4.40 2.63 4.43
CA GLY A 60 -4.19 2.65 5.86
C GLY A 60 -5.40 2.12 6.64
N GLY A 61 -5.24 1.98 7.94
CA GLY A 61 -6.30 1.55 8.85
C GLY A 61 -5.92 1.80 10.30
N PRO A 62 -6.91 1.79 11.22
CA PRO A 62 -6.68 2.08 12.64
C PRO A 62 -6.20 0.88 13.45
N HIS A 63 -6.27 -0.34 12.90
CA HIS A 63 -5.98 -1.58 13.61
C HIS A 63 -4.50 -1.95 13.60
N SER A 64 -4.08 -2.77 14.56
CA SER A 64 -2.80 -3.47 14.52
C SER A 64 -2.96 -4.80 13.80
N VAL A 65 -1.95 -5.20 13.02
CA VAL A 65 -2.01 -6.45 12.22
C VAL A 65 -2.01 -7.72 13.07
N TYR A 66 -1.67 -7.62 14.34
CA TYR A 66 -1.68 -8.72 15.32
C TYR A 66 -2.88 -8.66 16.28
N ALA A 67 -3.84 -7.77 16.07
CA ALA A 67 -5.08 -7.75 16.83
C ALA A 67 -5.99 -8.92 16.42
N GLU A 68 -6.82 -9.40 17.34
CA GLU A 68 -7.78 -10.49 17.05
C GLU A 68 -8.79 -10.12 15.96
N ASP A 69 -9.13 -8.85 15.86
CA ASP A 69 -10.05 -8.26 14.88
C ASP A 69 -9.32 -7.58 13.72
N ALA A 70 -8.03 -7.91 13.49
CA ALA A 70 -7.25 -7.35 12.40
C ALA A 70 -7.90 -7.64 11.04
N PHE A 71 -7.98 -6.63 10.21
CA PHE A 71 -8.35 -6.82 8.82
C PHE A 71 -7.28 -7.62 8.08
N THR A 72 -7.70 -8.50 7.21
CA THR A 72 -6.82 -9.27 6.34
C THR A 72 -7.30 -9.20 4.90
N VAL A 73 -6.56 -9.84 4.01
CA VAL A 73 -6.92 -9.99 2.59
C VAL A 73 -6.80 -11.43 2.16
N ASP A 74 -7.40 -11.76 1.04
CA ASP A 74 -7.12 -13.02 0.34
C ASP A 74 -5.65 -13.03 -0.13
N PRO A 75 -4.79 -13.94 0.39
CA PRO A 75 -3.38 -13.99 0.00
C PRO A 75 -3.16 -14.23 -1.50
N ALA A 76 -4.12 -14.86 -2.19
CA ALA A 76 -4.07 -15.09 -3.63
C ALA A 76 -4.05 -13.79 -4.45
N ILE A 77 -4.37 -12.64 -3.84
CA ILE A 77 -4.24 -11.32 -4.48
C ILE A 77 -2.79 -11.07 -4.93
N PHE A 78 -1.81 -11.50 -4.16
CA PHE A 78 -0.39 -11.33 -4.51
C PHE A 78 0.06 -12.24 -5.66
N GLU A 79 -0.72 -13.27 -6.00
CA GLU A 79 -0.44 -14.19 -7.11
C GLU A 79 -1.06 -13.73 -8.44
N LEU A 80 -1.81 -12.63 -8.44
CA LEU A 80 -2.48 -12.11 -9.63
C LEU A 80 -1.52 -11.54 -10.68
N GLY A 81 -0.24 -11.32 -10.35
CA GLY A 81 0.72 -10.62 -11.20
C GLY A 81 0.39 -9.13 -11.38
N ILE A 82 -0.41 -8.56 -10.50
CA ILE A 82 -0.78 -7.15 -10.46
C ILE A 82 0.03 -6.48 -9.35
N PRO A 83 0.71 -5.35 -9.62
CA PRO A 83 1.45 -4.62 -8.58
C PRO A 83 0.55 -4.23 -7.41
N VAL A 84 1.04 -4.43 -6.19
CA VAL A 84 0.36 -4.08 -4.94
C VAL A 84 1.16 -3.02 -4.19
N LEU A 85 0.51 -1.93 -3.81
CA LEU A 85 1.08 -0.87 -2.96
C LEU A 85 0.39 -0.87 -1.60
N GLY A 86 1.13 -1.12 -0.53
CA GLY A 86 0.65 -0.98 0.85
C GLY A 86 0.95 0.41 1.41
N ILE A 87 -0.03 1.06 2.04
CA ILE A 87 0.12 2.35 2.72
C ILE A 87 -0.23 2.16 4.20
N CYS A 88 0.69 2.52 5.10
CA CYS A 88 0.51 2.42 6.56
C CYS A 88 0.07 1.00 6.97
N TYR A 89 -1.18 0.80 7.39
CA TYR A 89 -1.71 -0.54 7.71
C TYR A 89 -1.50 -1.54 6.57
N GLY A 90 -1.78 -1.15 5.32
CA GLY A 90 -1.58 -2.02 4.16
C GLY A 90 -0.13 -2.47 3.97
N MET A 91 0.84 -1.59 4.27
CA MET A 91 2.26 -1.92 4.27
C MET A 91 2.60 -2.89 5.43
N GLN A 92 2.08 -2.65 6.62
CA GLN A 92 2.25 -3.53 7.79
C GLN A 92 1.63 -4.91 7.56
N LEU A 93 0.42 -4.97 6.98
CA LEU A 93 -0.24 -6.21 6.61
C LEU A 93 0.57 -7.02 5.60
N THR A 94 1.06 -6.38 4.54
CA THR A 94 1.95 -7.01 3.56
C THR A 94 3.20 -7.55 4.23
N THR A 95 3.84 -6.75 5.10
CA THR A 95 5.00 -7.19 5.90
C THR A 95 4.69 -8.45 6.71
N HIS A 96 3.57 -8.45 7.42
CA HIS A 96 3.14 -9.58 8.25
C HIS A 96 2.88 -10.84 7.43
N LEU A 97 2.16 -10.71 6.32
CA LEU A 97 1.83 -11.84 5.43
C LEU A 97 3.05 -12.47 4.76
N PHE A 98 4.08 -11.68 4.47
CA PHE A 98 5.35 -12.17 3.89
C PHE A 98 6.41 -12.54 4.93
N GLY A 99 6.06 -12.61 6.22
CA GLY A 99 6.95 -13.09 7.29
C GLY A 99 7.93 -12.07 7.85
N GLY A 100 7.73 -10.78 7.56
CA GLY A 100 8.41 -9.69 8.25
C GLY A 100 7.85 -9.48 9.66
N LYS A 101 8.32 -8.46 10.36
CA LYS A 101 7.91 -8.17 11.74
C LYS A 101 7.33 -6.78 11.89
N VAL A 102 6.18 -6.71 12.55
CA VAL A 102 5.51 -5.48 12.96
C VAL A 102 5.35 -5.51 14.47
N GLU A 103 5.71 -4.44 15.15
CA GLU A 103 5.67 -4.34 16.60
C GLU A 103 5.03 -3.03 17.03
N SER A 104 4.38 -3.04 18.19
CA SER A 104 3.88 -1.81 18.81
C SER A 104 5.06 -0.90 19.16
N SER A 105 4.95 0.37 18.80
CA SER A 105 5.95 1.36 19.13
C SER A 105 5.51 2.22 20.32
N THR A 106 6.41 2.45 21.24
CA THR A 106 6.23 3.44 22.31
C THR A 106 6.35 4.86 21.79
N THR A 107 7.02 5.05 20.66
CA THR A 107 7.16 6.33 19.98
C THR A 107 6.23 6.33 18.79
N ARG A 108 5.17 7.12 18.88
CA ARG A 108 4.21 7.31 17.79
C ARG A 108 4.69 8.44 16.89
N GLU A 109 4.63 8.24 15.59
CA GLU A 109 4.94 9.28 14.62
C GLU A 109 3.66 9.81 13.97
N TYR A 110 3.40 11.09 14.20
CA TYR A 110 2.28 11.81 13.60
C TYR A 110 2.76 13.17 13.07
N GLY A 111 2.35 13.50 11.85
CA GLY A 111 2.67 14.78 11.22
C GLY A 111 3.71 14.67 10.13
N SER A 112 4.26 15.82 9.75
CA SER A 112 5.27 15.91 8.70
C SER A 112 6.61 15.31 9.15
N ALA A 113 7.20 14.48 8.29
CA ALA A 113 8.53 13.92 8.47
C ALA A 113 9.28 13.92 7.13
N LYS A 114 10.59 14.08 7.20
CA LYS A 114 11.46 13.91 6.05
C LYS A 114 11.93 12.49 5.97
N VAL A 115 11.97 11.94 4.77
CA VAL A 115 12.52 10.63 4.46
C VAL A 115 13.60 10.74 3.41
N ASP A 116 14.68 9.99 3.60
CA ASP A 116 15.75 9.83 2.63
C ASP A 116 15.35 8.73 1.65
N VAL A 117 15.28 9.04 0.36
CA VAL A 117 14.93 8.13 -0.73
C VAL A 117 16.20 7.59 -1.36
N PHE A 118 16.38 6.27 -1.36
CA PHE A 118 17.61 5.62 -1.80
C PHE A 118 17.65 5.32 -3.30
N ASN A 119 16.49 5.28 -3.96
CA ASN A 119 16.42 5.02 -5.39
C ASN A 119 15.33 5.87 -6.03
N THR A 120 15.73 6.91 -6.73
CA THR A 120 14.85 7.83 -7.47
C THR A 120 14.75 7.50 -8.96
N THR A 121 15.37 6.40 -9.40
CA THR A 121 15.41 6.01 -10.82
C THR A 121 14.41 4.92 -11.19
N SER A 122 13.87 4.22 -10.21
CA SER A 122 12.92 3.10 -10.38
C SER A 122 11.86 3.08 -9.28
N GLY A 123 10.92 2.15 -9.40
CA GLY A 123 9.86 1.98 -8.41
C GLY A 123 8.95 3.20 -8.26
N ILE A 124 8.32 3.30 -7.09
CA ILE A 124 7.35 4.36 -6.77
C ILE A 124 8.00 5.74 -6.59
N PHE A 125 9.31 5.80 -6.38
CA PHE A 125 10.05 7.05 -6.17
C PHE A 125 10.69 7.60 -7.45
N LYS A 126 10.41 7.00 -8.62
CA LYS A 126 10.97 7.45 -9.88
C LYS A 126 10.63 8.91 -10.16
N GLY A 127 11.68 9.73 -10.29
CA GLY A 127 11.55 11.16 -10.61
C GLY A 127 11.24 12.05 -9.40
N LEU A 128 11.23 11.50 -8.19
CA LEU A 128 11.16 12.26 -6.93
C LEU A 128 12.56 12.70 -6.48
N ALA A 129 12.63 13.56 -5.45
CA ALA A 129 13.89 14.01 -4.87
C ALA A 129 14.51 12.90 -3.96
N GLU A 130 15.79 13.07 -3.65
CA GLU A 130 16.50 12.19 -2.69
C GLU A 130 16.03 12.40 -1.24
N GLU A 131 15.40 13.54 -0.94
CA GLU A 131 14.71 13.82 0.32
C GLU A 131 13.28 14.25 -0.01
N GLU A 132 12.30 13.59 0.59
CA GLU A 132 10.88 13.89 0.43
C GLU A 132 10.23 14.18 1.79
N GLU A 133 9.26 15.08 1.79
CA GLU A 133 8.44 15.38 2.95
C GLU A 133 7.16 14.56 2.87
N VAL A 134 6.92 13.72 3.88
CA VAL A 134 5.78 12.81 3.95
C VAL A 134 4.99 13.02 5.24
N LEU A 135 3.72 12.59 5.25
CA LEU A 135 2.91 12.56 6.45
C LEU A 135 2.99 11.19 7.10
N MET A 136 3.49 11.14 8.32
CA MET A 136 3.49 9.94 9.15
C MET A 136 2.23 9.90 10.01
N SER A 137 1.63 8.72 10.13
CA SER A 137 0.45 8.49 10.97
C SER A 137 0.40 7.02 11.40
N HIS A 138 1.30 6.62 12.31
CA HIS A 138 1.35 5.24 12.77
C HIS A 138 1.77 5.13 14.25
N GLY A 139 1.17 4.14 14.94
CA GLY A 139 1.54 3.74 16.29
C GLY A 139 2.36 2.46 16.32
N ASP A 140 2.25 1.62 15.29
CA ASP A 140 3.04 0.40 15.11
C ASP A 140 4.17 0.66 14.12
N ARG A 141 5.26 -0.08 14.23
CA ARG A 141 6.40 0.05 13.32
C ARG A 141 6.84 -1.31 12.79
N ILE A 142 7.39 -1.29 11.61
CA ILE A 142 8.05 -2.44 11.01
C ILE A 142 9.46 -2.52 11.60
N THR A 143 9.81 -3.68 12.17
CA THR A 143 11.13 -3.94 12.78
C THR A 143 11.98 -4.91 11.96
N ALA A 144 11.36 -5.62 11.00
CA ALA A 144 12.05 -6.41 10.00
C ALA A 144 11.20 -6.50 8.71
N ILE A 145 11.83 -6.20 7.58
CA ILE A 145 11.21 -6.39 6.26
C ILE A 145 11.22 -7.88 5.88
N PRO A 146 10.30 -8.33 5.02
CA PRO A 146 10.31 -9.70 4.53
C PRO A 146 11.55 -10.02 3.67
N GLU A 147 11.86 -11.31 3.56
CA GLU A 147 12.91 -11.78 2.65
C GLU A 147 12.58 -11.41 1.19
N GLY A 148 13.58 -11.02 0.43
CA GLY A 148 13.43 -10.61 -0.97
C GLY A 148 13.04 -9.15 -1.18
N PHE A 149 12.74 -8.41 -0.10
CA PHE A 149 12.48 -6.97 -0.18
C PHE A 149 13.73 -6.14 0.08
N SER A 150 13.78 -4.96 -0.52
CA SER A 150 14.88 -3.99 -0.37
C SER A 150 14.34 -2.66 0.12
N VAL A 151 15.00 -2.04 1.10
CA VAL A 151 14.62 -0.72 1.62
C VAL A 151 14.85 0.34 0.55
N THR A 152 13.85 1.18 0.30
CA THR A 152 13.90 2.26 -0.69
C THR A 152 13.80 3.64 -0.09
N ALA A 153 13.32 3.76 1.15
CA ALA A 153 13.38 5.00 1.91
C ALA A 153 13.43 4.75 3.43
N SER A 154 14.05 5.68 4.16
CA SER A 154 14.11 5.65 5.62
C SER A 154 14.15 7.06 6.21
N ASN A 155 14.01 7.13 7.55
CA ASN A 155 14.38 8.29 8.33
C ASN A 155 15.00 7.85 9.68
N ALA A 156 15.38 8.82 10.53
CA ALA A 156 16.04 8.54 11.81
C ALA A 156 15.20 7.68 12.77
N HIS A 157 13.88 7.70 12.65
CA HIS A 157 12.94 7.00 13.54
C HIS A 157 12.28 5.79 12.89
N THR A 158 12.18 5.80 11.54
CA THR A 158 11.54 4.75 10.75
C THR A 158 12.54 4.21 9.71
N PRO A 159 13.37 3.21 10.08
CA PRO A 159 14.40 2.66 9.19
C PRO A 159 13.81 1.96 7.95
N PHE A 160 12.56 1.56 8.00
CA PHE A 160 11.82 0.90 6.92
C PHE A 160 10.62 1.78 6.48
N ALA A 161 10.87 3.05 6.13
CA ALA A 161 9.82 3.98 5.70
C ALA A 161 9.19 3.56 4.36
N ALA A 162 9.98 2.97 3.47
CA ALA A 162 9.52 2.29 2.27
C ALA A 162 10.45 1.15 1.87
N PHE A 163 9.90 0.14 1.23
CA PHE A 163 10.64 -1.00 0.67
C PHE A 163 9.83 -1.63 -0.46
N GLU A 164 10.51 -2.33 -1.35
CA GLU A 164 9.92 -2.99 -2.51
C GLU A 164 10.61 -4.33 -2.83
N ASN A 165 9.97 -5.18 -3.64
CA ASN A 165 10.53 -6.42 -4.19
C ASN A 165 10.39 -6.47 -5.71
#